data_d28f7a74d23cf1687d069cc74f5f68a0
#
_entry.id   d28f7a74d23cf1687d069cc74f5f68a0
#
_cell.length_a   1.000
_cell.length_b   1.000
_cell.length_c   1.000
_cell.angle_alpha   90.00
_cell.angle_beta   90.00
_cell.angle_gamma   90.00
#
_symmetry.space_group_name_H-M   'P 1'
#
loop_
_entity.id
_entity.type
_entity.pdbx_description
1 polymer ?
#
loop_
_entity_poly.entity_id
_entity_poly.type
_entity_poly.pdbx_seq_one_letter_code
_entity_poly.pdbx_strand_id
1 'polypeptide(L)'
;MTSQVVEATEAMVVVMEERATEAQIEQVVARLVEMGMDVHRSTGVTRTVLGAVGQGRADKGLIEMLEGVHEVLRISEPYKLASRTFKPEGTVVNVGDVRIGGDEVIVMAGPCSAETEQQVHATAAAVRRAGAKILRGGAFKPRSSPYSFQGLGEEGLKLLRDAANAENLKLITEVMDISQIDVIDKYTDIFQLGARNMQNFTLLRELGHARKPVLIKRGISATIEEWLLSSEYVLSGGNTDVILCERGIRTFETATRNTFDVAAVAVGLKKISVSF
;
A
#
# COMPACT_ATOMS: atom_id res chain seq x y z
N MET A 1 28.65 7.84 -27.89
CA MET A 1 27.56 7.33 -27.03
C MET A 1 28.08 7.35 -25.61
N THR A 2 27.84 8.41 -24.88
CA THR A 2 28.18 8.55 -23.48
C THR A 2 27.20 7.72 -22.67
N SER A 3 27.67 6.62 -22.08
CA SER A 3 26.89 5.85 -21.11
C SER A 3 26.59 6.81 -19.92
N GLN A 4 25.35 7.23 -19.79
CA GLN A 4 24.89 7.81 -18.54
C GLN A 4 25.02 6.71 -17.48
N VAL A 5 25.99 6.87 -16.59
CA VAL A 5 26.06 6.09 -15.36
C VAL A 5 24.79 6.50 -14.59
N VAL A 6 23.83 5.58 -14.48
CA VAL A 6 22.69 5.76 -13.58
C VAL A 6 23.31 5.80 -12.19
N GLU A 7 23.37 6.97 -11.57
CA GLU A 7 23.83 7.11 -10.20
C GLU A 7 22.91 6.27 -9.31
N ALA A 8 23.51 5.44 -8.47
CA ALA A 8 22.76 4.57 -7.58
C ALA A 8 21.95 5.44 -6.60
N THR A 9 20.65 5.21 -6.53
CA THR A 9 19.79 5.87 -5.55
C THR A 9 20.26 5.51 -4.15
N GLU A 10 20.76 6.51 -3.41
CA GLU A 10 21.08 6.33 -1.99
C GLU A 10 19.82 6.47 -1.15
N ALA A 11 19.75 5.69 -0.09
CA ALA A 11 18.69 5.83 0.91
C ALA A 11 19.27 5.63 2.30
N MET A 12 18.82 6.48 3.20
CA MET A 12 19.17 6.39 4.61
C MET A 12 17.94 6.64 5.49
N VAL A 13 18.03 6.10 6.68
CA VAL A 13 17.06 6.33 7.76
C VAL A 13 17.79 7.11 8.84
N VAL A 14 17.29 8.28 9.16
CA VAL A 14 17.77 9.08 10.29
C VAL A 14 16.79 8.86 11.45
N VAL A 15 17.27 8.26 12.51
CA VAL A 15 16.50 8.06 13.75
C VAL A 15 16.77 9.25 14.65
N MET A 16 15.74 10.00 15.00
CA MET A 16 15.85 11.14 15.92
C MET A 16 15.89 10.67 17.39
N GLU A 17 16.46 11.48 18.27
CA GLU A 17 16.38 11.24 19.71
C GLU A 17 14.91 11.32 20.20
N GLU A 18 14.61 10.65 21.32
CA GLU A 18 13.26 10.64 21.90
C GLU A 18 12.77 12.05 22.30
N ARG A 19 13.70 12.93 22.63
CA ARG A 19 13.43 14.32 23.04
C ARG A 19 13.79 15.34 21.97
N ALA A 20 14.01 14.91 20.74
CA ALA A 20 14.31 15.84 19.65
C ALA A 20 13.16 16.83 19.49
N THR A 21 13.48 18.10 19.46
CA THR A 21 12.52 19.17 19.25
C THR A 21 12.10 19.26 17.79
N GLU A 22 10.95 19.83 17.50
CA GLU A 22 10.50 20.06 16.13
C GLU A 22 11.53 20.89 15.32
N ALA A 23 12.16 21.88 15.95
CA ALA A 23 13.21 22.68 15.30
C ALA A 23 14.41 21.84 14.86
N GLN A 24 14.86 20.89 15.69
CA GLN A 24 15.95 19.98 15.35
C GLN A 24 15.57 19.03 14.22
N ILE A 25 14.33 18.50 14.25
CA ILE A 25 13.80 17.64 13.16
C ILE A 25 13.80 18.40 11.84
N GLU A 26 13.24 19.62 11.82
CA GLU A 26 13.20 20.47 10.63
C GLU A 26 14.59 20.85 10.12
N GLN A 27 15.57 21.07 11.00
CA GLN A 27 16.95 21.32 10.61
C GLN A 27 17.57 20.11 9.89
N VAL A 28 17.31 18.89 10.38
CA VAL A 28 17.77 17.65 9.74
C VAL A 28 17.09 17.46 8.38
N VAL A 29 15.77 17.70 8.31
CA VAL A 29 15.01 17.65 7.04
C VAL A 29 15.57 18.64 6.03
N ALA A 30 15.77 19.90 6.42
CA ALA A 30 16.34 20.92 5.54
C ALA A 30 17.72 20.50 5.01
N ARG A 31 18.58 19.95 5.87
CA ARG A 31 19.91 19.49 5.48
C ARG A 31 19.88 18.34 4.49
N LEU A 32 18.98 17.38 4.67
CA LEU A 32 18.79 16.26 3.74
C LEU A 32 18.26 16.74 2.38
N VAL A 33 17.30 17.69 2.39
CA VAL A 33 16.78 18.31 1.16
C VAL A 33 17.85 19.08 0.40
N GLU A 34 18.72 19.86 1.10
CA GLU A 34 19.87 20.52 0.50
C GLU A 34 20.84 19.54 -0.17
N MET A 35 20.95 18.33 0.34
CA MET A 35 21.74 17.25 -0.25
C MET A 35 21.04 16.53 -1.42
N GLY A 36 19.87 17.00 -1.85
CA GLY A 36 19.09 16.44 -2.96
C GLY A 36 18.31 15.17 -2.62
N MET A 37 17.94 14.99 -1.35
CA MET A 37 17.14 13.87 -0.87
C MET A 37 15.68 14.26 -0.73
N ASP A 38 14.77 13.37 -1.14
CA ASP A 38 13.36 13.41 -0.74
C ASP A 38 13.23 12.84 0.66
N VAL A 39 12.55 13.57 1.56
CA VAL A 39 12.46 13.19 2.96
C VAL A 39 11.03 12.80 3.32
N HIS A 40 10.87 11.59 3.84
CA HIS A 40 9.62 11.03 4.35
C HIS A 40 9.71 10.93 5.87
N ARG A 41 8.79 11.58 6.57
CA ARG A 41 8.75 11.58 8.04
C ARG A 41 7.76 10.53 8.54
N SER A 42 8.20 9.71 9.49
CA SER A 42 7.37 8.81 10.28
C SER A 42 7.52 9.15 11.76
N THR A 43 6.41 9.48 12.41
CA THR A 43 6.42 9.74 13.85
C THR A 43 5.91 8.49 14.57
N GLY A 44 6.84 7.74 15.16
CA GLY A 44 6.55 6.57 16.00
C GLY A 44 6.09 6.98 17.42
N VAL A 45 5.81 5.98 18.24
CA VAL A 45 5.37 6.19 19.64
C VAL A 45 6.47 6.84 20.49
N THR A 46 7.73 6.51 20.23
CA THR A 46 8.88 6.96 21.02
C THR A 46 9.81 7.90 20.29
N ARG A 47 9.96 7.74 18.97
CA ARG A 47 10.93 8.50 18.17
C ARG A 47 10.38 8.88 16.81
N THR A 48 10.86 10.00 16.27
CA THR A 48 10.66 10.36 14.88
C THR A 48 11.76 9.73 14.04
N VAL A 49 11.37 9.19 12.88
CA VAL A 49 12.26 8.58 11.89
C VAL A 49 12.09 9.32 10.56
N LEU A 50 13.21 9.71 9.96
CA LEU A 50 13.24 10.37 8.65
C LEU A 50 13.85 9.40 7.62
N GLY A 51 13.05 9.00 6.65
CA GLY A 51 13.54 8.25 5.48
C GLY A 51 13.96 9.24 4.41
N ALA A 52 15.22 9.26 4.05
CA ALA A 52 15.77 10.10 3.00
C ALA A 52 16.14 9.23 1.79
N VAL A 53 15.59 9.54 0.62
CA VAL A 53 15.81 8.80 -0.63
C VAL A 53 16.16 9.79 -1.73
N GLY A 54 17.25 9.57 -2.46
CA GLY A 54 17.63 10.48 -3.54
C GLY A 54 18.85 10.00 -4.32
N GLN A 55 19.23 10.79 -5.33
CA GLN A 55 20.44 10.55 -6.14
C GLN A 55 21.68 11.28 -5.58
N GLY A 56 21.53 12.04 -4.49
CA GLY A 56 22.60 12.73 -3.83
C GLY A 56 23.48 11.80 -2.99
N ARG A 57 24.77 12.07 -2.92
CA ARG A 57 25.65 11.45 -1.92
C ARG A 57 25.51 12.19 -0.60
N ALA A 58 24.59 11.72 0.24
CA ALA A 58 24.51 12.26 1.58
C ALA A 58 25.63 11.67 2.46
N ASP A 59 26.46 12.54 3.01
CA ASP A 59 27.48 12.11 3.96
C ASP A 59 26.82 11.76 5.29
N LYS A 60 26.78 10.45 5.58
CA LYS A 60 26.24 9.90 6.81
C LYS A 60 26.84 10.60 8.06
N GLY A 61 28.16 10.84 8.06
CA GLY A 61 28.84 11.43 9.19
C GLY A 61 28.42 12.88 9.46
N LEU A 62 28.12 13.66 8.42
CA LEU A 62 27.60 15.01 8.59
C LEU A 62 26.20 15.05 9.18
N ILE A 63 25.36 14.08 8.84
CA ILE A 63 24.00 13.98 9.40
C ILE A 63 24.05 13.48 10.84
N GLU A 64 24.91 12.52 11.17
CA GLU A 64 25.08 12.02 12.54
C GLU A 64 25.55 13.07 13.54
N MET A 65 26.21 14.13 13.06
CA MET A 65 26.68 15.24 13.91
C MET A 65 25.62 16.32 14.19
N LEU A 66 24.43 16.23 13.56
CA LEU A 66 23.38 17.20 13.80
C LEU A 66 22.70 16.95 15.15
N GLU A 67 22.35 18.04 15.84
CA GLU A 67 21.65 17.95 17.12
C GLU A 67 20.30 17.23 16.97
N GLY A 68 20.00 16.34 17.93
CA GLY A 68 18.76 15.57 17.95
C GLY A 68 18.78 14.32 17.07
N VAL A 69 19.88 14.02 16.39
CA VAL A 69 20.08 12.76 15.66
C VAL A 69 20.61 11.69 16.62
N HIS A 70 19.93 10.57 16.70
CA HIS A 70 20.36 9.40 17.49
C HIS A 70 21.31 8.49 16.68
N GLU A 71 20.91 8.13 15.46
CA GLU A 71 21.70 7.31 14.55
C GLU A 71 21.24 7.48 13.09
N VAL A 72 22.11 7.13 12.16
CA VAL A 72 21.84 7.11 10.72
C VAL A 72 22.11 5.72 10.18
N LEU A 73 21.12 5.10 9.55
CA LEU A 73 21.20 3.77 8.95
C LEU A 73 21.12 3.87 7.42
N ARG A 74 21.97 3.17 6.69
CA ARG A 74 21.84 3.04 5.23
C ARG A 74 20.92 1.87 4.90
N ILE A 75 19.98 2.08 3.96
CA ILE A 75 19.11 1.01 3.47
C ILE A 75 19.74 0.41 2.22
N SER A 76 20.13 -0.85 2.31
CA SER A 76 20.70 -1.63 1.21
C SER A 76 19.66 -2.33 0.35
N GLU A 77 18.47 -2.62 0.90
CA GLU A 77 17.38 -3.23 0.15
C GLU A 77 16.93 -2.31 -0.99
N PRO A 78 16.47 -2.89 -2.13
CA PRO A 78 15.97 -2.09 -3.26
C PRO A 78 14.70 -1.29 -2.91
N TYR A 79 13.84 -1.80 -2.02
CA TYR A 79 12.70 -1.07 -1.44
C TYR A 79 13.14 -0.36 -0.15
N LYS A 80 12.72 0.89 0.04
CA LYS A 80 13.21 1.80 1.08
C LYS A 80 12.14 2.10 2.12
N LEU A 81 11.05 2.74 1.71
CA LEU A 81 9.95 3.16 2.57
C LEU A 81 9.13 1.98 3.11
N ALA A 82 9.02 0.91 2.33
CA ALA A 82 8.38 -0.33 2.76
C ALA A 82 9.23 -1.16 3.73
N SER A 83 10.52 -0.83 3.93
CA SER A 83 11.43 -1.58 4.79
C SER A 83 11.13 -1.36 6.27
N ARG A 84 11.28 -2.42 7.08
CA ARG A 84 11.26 -2.29 8.55
C ARG A 84 12.41 -1.46 9.11
N THR A 85 13.48 -1.27 8.35
CA THR A 85 14.53 -0.32 8.73
C THR A 85 13.99 1.11 8.79
N PHE A 86 13.05 1.48 7.89
CA PHE A 86 12.40 2.78 7.90
C PHE A 86 11.34 2.90 8.99
N LYS A 87 10.51 1.87 9.19
CA LYS A 87 9.44 1.88 10.19
C LYS A 87 9.43 0.54 10.97
N PRO A 88 10.25 0.41 12.01
CA PRO A 88 10.44 -0.86 12.74
C PRO A 88 9.16 -1.41 13.38
N GLU A 89 8.27 -0.54 13.85
CA GLU A 89 6.99 -0.90 14.48
C GLU A 89 5.95 -1.44 13.49
N GLY A 90 6.18 -1.26 12.19
CA GLY A 90 5.21 -1.61 11.14
C GLY A 90 4.10 -0.58 11.00
N THR A 91 3.12 -0.89 10.16
CA THR A 91 2.00 -0.01 9.86
C THR A 91 0.67 -0.65 10.24
N VAL A 92 -0.16 0.09 10.96
CA VAL A 92 -1.57 -0.24 11.16
C VAL A 92 -2.38 0.76 10.35
N VAL A 93 -3.12 0.27 9.36
CA VAL A 93 -3.97 1.08 8.51
C VAL A 93 -5.34 1.23 9.15
N ASN A 94 -5.75 2.46 9.42
CA ASN A 94 -7.04 2.76 10.05
C ASN A 94 -8.08 3.13 8.99
N VAL A 95 -9.20 2.40 8.97
CA VAL A 95 -10.34 2.64 8.08
C VAL A 95 -11.58 2.89 8.95
N GLY A 96 -11.72 4.11 9.44
CA GLY A 96 -12.70 4.43 10.47
C GLY A 96 -12.40 3.67 11.76
N ASP A 97 -13.31 2.80 12.17
CA ASP A 97 -13.20 1.94 13.36
C ASP A 97 -12.47 0.61 13.11
N VAL A 98 -12.09 0.31 11.87
CA VAL A 98 -11.38 -0.93 11.49
C VAL A 98 -9.88 -0.69 11.43
N ARG A 99 -9.10 -1.54 12.09
CA ARG A 99 -7.63 -1.48 12.15
C ARG A 99 -7.03 -2.69 11.43
N ILE A 100 -6.40 -2.47 10.27
CA ILE A 100 -5.76 -3.53 9.47
C ILE A 100 -4.26 -3.56 9.79
N GLY A 101 -3.72 -4.74 10.08
CA GLY A 101 -2.32 -4.90 10.51
C GLY A 101 -2.12 -4.76 12.03
N GLY A 102 -3.20 -4.73 12.81
CA GLY A 102 -3.17 -4.86 14.27
C GLY A 102 -3.22 -6.33 14.72
N ASP A 103 -3.65 -6.55 15.97
CA ASP A 103 -3.71 -7.89 16.56
C ASP A 103 -4.92 -8.72 16.08
N GLU A 104 -5.95 -8.06 15.53
CA GLU A 104 -7.16 -8.71 15.01
C GLU A 104 -7.01 -9.06 13.55
N VAL A 105 -7.42 -10.28 13.17
CA VAL A 105 -7.55 -10.67 11.76
C VAL A 105 -8.83 -10.04 11.18
N ILE A 106 -8.67 -9.13 10.23
CA ILE A 106 -9.77 -8.42 9.58
C ILE A 106 -10.24 -9.17 8.35
N VAL A 107 -11.50 -9.61 8.36
CA VAL A 107 -12.11 -10.30 7.22
C VAL A 107 -12.73 -9.30 6.26
N MET A 108 -12.26 -9.36 5.00
CA MET A 108 -12.82 -8.63 3.86
C MET A 108 -13.53 -9.64 2.95
N ALA A 109 -14.84 -9.61 2.87
CA ALA A 109 -15.63 -10.59 2.12
C ALA A 109 -16.77 -9.93 1.33
N GLY A 110 -17.23 -10.61 0.27
CA GLY A 110 -18.32 -10.09 -0.55
C GLY A 110 -18.35 -10.68 -1.95
N PRO A 111 -19.22 -10.19 -2.84
CA PRO A 111 -19.39 -10.75 -4.18
C PRO A 111 -18.16 -10.47 -5.05
N CYS A 112 -17.86 -11.40 -5.98
CA CYS A 112 -16.82 -11.14 -6.98
C CYS A 112 -17.17 -9.92 -7.83
N SER A 113 -18.46 -9.75 -8.16
CA SER A 113 -19.00 -8.70 -9.00
C SER A 113 -20.32 -8.19 -8.42
N ALA A 114 -20.55 -6.88 -8.45
CA ALA A 114 -21.88 -6.31 -8.24
C ALA A 114 -22.69 -6.50 -9.52
N GLU A 115 -23.77 -7.27 -9.44
CA GLU A 115 -24.60 -7.62 -10.60
C GLU A 115 -26.06 -7.19 -10.44
N THR A 116 -26.61 -7.33 -9.23
CA THR A 116 -27.96 -6.88 -8.89
C THR A 116 -28.00 -6.34 -7.45
N GLU A 117 -28.92 -5.44 -7.17
CA GLU A 117 -29.16 -4.91 -5.83
C GLU A 117 -29.44 -6.04 -4.82
N GLN A 118 -30.32 -6.95 -5.16
CA GLN A 118 -30.67 -8.09 -4.29
C GLN A 118 -29.46 -8.95 -3.95
N GLN A 119 -28.62 -9.27 -4.94
CA GLN A 119 -27.39 -10.06 -4.73
C GLN A 119 -26.44 -9.34 -3.79
N VAL A 120 -26.20 -8.04 -4.00
CA VAL A 120 -25.24 -7.26 -3.24
C VAL A 120 -25.67 -7.13 -1.77
N HIS A 121 -26.95 -6.77 -1.53
CA HIS A 121 -27.49 -6.64 -0.17
C HIS A 121 -27.55 -7.98 0.56
N ALA A 122 -28.02 -9.05 -0.09
CA ALA A 122 -28.04 -10.38 0.53
C ALA A 122 -26.63 -10.87 0.91
N THR A 123 -25.63 -10.57 0.05
CA THR A 123 -24.24 -10.93 0.32
C THR A 123 -23.68 -10.09 1.45
N ALA A 124 -23.91 -8.76 1.47
CA ALA A 124 -23.44 -7.87 2.54
C ALA A 124 -23.96 -8.33 3.91
N ALA A 125 -25.27 -8.61 4.01
CA ALA A 125 -25.88 -9.13 5.23
C ALA A 125 -25.29 -10.49 5.66
N ALA A 126 -25.02 -11.38 4.71
CA ALA A 126 -24.45 -12.70 5.00
C ALA A 126 -23.00 -12.58 5.54
N VAL A 127 -22.14 -11.79 4.88
CA VAL A 127 -20.74 -11.63 5.30
C VAL A 127 -20.64 -10.87 6.62
N ARG A 128 -21.52 -9.91 6.87
CA ARG A 128 -21.59 -9.21 8.16
C ARG A 128 -21.91 -10.17 9.29
N ARG A 129 -22.93 -11.04 9.12
CA ARG A 129 -23.27 -12.07 10.11
C ARG A 129 -22.13 -13.06 10.36
N ALA A 130 -21.30 -13.31 9.33
CA ALA A 130 -20.12 -14.17 9.43
C ALA A 130 -18.90 -13.47 10.07
N GLY A 131 -19.03 -12.21 10.48
CA GLY A 131 -17.97 -11.46 11.17
C GLY A 131 -17.07 -10.60 10.28
N ALA A 132 -17.37 -10.44 8.99
CA ALA A 132 -16.63 -9.53 8.15
C ALA A 132 -16.80 -8.08 8.64
N LYS A 133 -15.72 -7.30 8.53
CA LYS A 133 -15.70 -5.86 8.83
C LYS A 133 -15.75 -5.01 7.56
N ILE A 134 -15.36 -5.60 6.42
CA ILE A 134 -15.22 -4.90 5.15
C ILE A 134 -15.96 -5.68 4.07
N LEU A 135 -16.89 -5.01 3.36
CA LEU A 135 -17.53 -5.53 2.15
C LEU A 135 -16.55 -5.37 0.98
N ARG A 136 -16.27 -6.47 0.28
CA ARG A 136 -15.47 -6.46 -0.94
C ARG A 136 -16.37 -6.72 -2.14
N GLY A 137 -16.32 -5.86 -3.16
CA GLY A 137 -17.05 -6.08 -4.41
C GLY A 137 -16.38 -5.41 -5.60
N GLY A 138 -16.60 -5.93 -6.80
CA GLY A 138 -16.10 -5.33 -8.03
C GLY A 138 -17.22 -4.68 -8.84
N ALA A 139 -17.15 -3.37 -9.04
CA ALA A 139 -18.06 -2.61 -9.91
C ALA A 139 -17.56 -2.55 -11.35
N PHE A 140 -16.25 -2.48 -11.51
CA PHE A 140 -15.52 -2.63 -12.77
C PHE A 140 -14.84 -3.98 -12.81
N LYS A 141 -14.84 -4.66 -13.98
CA LYS A 141 -14.35 -6.04 -14.08
C LYS A 141 -13.30 -6.20 -15.18
N PRO A 142 -12.03 -6.50 -14.82
CA PRO A 142 -11.01 -6.82 -15.81
C PRO A 142 -11.30 -8.20 -16.41
N ARG A 143 -11.68 -8.25 -17.68
CA ARG A 143 -12.00 -9.48 -18.40
C ARG A 143 -11.03 -9.74 -19.53
N SER A 144 -10.70 -11.00 -19.75
CA SER A 144 -9.87 -11.42 -20.89
C SER A 144 -10.63 -11.35 -22.22
N SER A 145 -11.96 -11.46 -22.17
CA SER A 145 -12.83 -11.34 -23.34
C SER A 145 -13.61 -10.03 -23.30
N PRO A 146 -13.63 -9.26 -24.40
CA PRO A 146 -14.43 -8.02 -24.48
C PRO A 146 -15.94 -8.28 -24.48
N TYR A 147 -16.36 -9.50 -24.75
CA TYR A 147 -17.78 -9.91 -24.75
C TYR A 147 -18.30 -10.32 -23.37
N SER A 148 -17.41 -10.45 -22.38
CA SER A 148 -17.82 -10.76 -21.01
C SER A 148 -18.36 -9.52 -20.30
N PHE A 149 -19.17 -9.74 -19.26
CA PHE A 149 -19.71 -8.68 -18.41
C PHE A 149 -18.57 -7.82 -17.83
N GLN A 150 -18.57 -6.51 -18.13
CA GLN A 150 -17.50 -5.57 -17.75
C GLN A 150 -17.72 -4.89 -16.38
N GLY A 151 -18.84 -5.20 -15.71
CA GLY A 151 -19.27 -4.55 -14.48
C GLY A 151 -20.36 -3.51 -14.73
N LEU A 152 -21.02 -3.05 -13.67
CA LEU A 152 -22.05 -2.01 -13.70
C LEU A 152 -21.48 -0.59 -13.63
N GLY A 153 -20.15 -0.44 -13.50
CA GLY A 153 -19.53 0.88 -13.37
C GLY A 153 -20.01 1.62 -12.12
N GLU A 154 -20.30 2.91 -12.26
CA GLU A 154 -20.74 3.75 -11.13
C GLU A 154 -22.01 3.26 -10.46
N GLU A 155 -22.95 2.67 -11.21
CA GLU A 155 -24.15 2.08 -10.62
C GLU A 155 -23.81 0.93 -9.68
N GLY A 156 -22.85 0.08 -10.05
CA GLY A 156 -22.34 -0.96 -9.18
C GLY A 156 -21.66 -0.43 -7.93
N LEU A 157 -20.99 0.74 -8.01
CA LEU A 157 -20.40 1.41 -6.85
C LEU A 157 -21.48 1.89 -5.86
N LYS A 158 -22.58 2.45 -6.36
CA LYS A 158 -23.72 2.88 -5.53
C LYS A 158 -24.31 1.69 -4.80
N LEU A 159 -24.62 0.62 -5.51
CA LEU A 159 -25.16 -0.60 -4.91
C LEU A 159 -24.28 -1.17 -3.81
N LEU A 160 -22.95 -1.20 -4.04
CA LEU A 160 -21.98 -1.67 -3.05
C LEU A 160 -21.93 -0.74 -1.83
N ARG A 161 -21.95 0.58 -2.04
CA ARG A 161 -21.91 1.56 -0.96
C ARG A 161 -23.18 1.50 -0.10
N ASP A 162 -24.34 1.43 -0.74
CA ASP A 162 -25.63 1.34 -0.06
C ASP A 162 -25.74 0.08 0.80
N ALA A 163 -25.34 -1.05 0.25
CA ALA A 163 -25.31 -2.31 0.99
C ALA A 163 -24.30 -2.31 2.15
N ALA A 164 -23.11 -1.71 1.94
CA ALA A 164 -22.11 -1.58 2.98
C ALA A 164 -22.61 -0.69 4.13
N ASN A 165 -23.27 0.43 3.81
CA ASN A 165 -23.87 1.32 4.80
C ASN A 165 -24.98 0.64 5.59
N ALA A 166 -25.88 -0.11 4.91
CA ALA A 166 -26.97 -0.82 5.55
C ALA A 166 -26.50 -1.84 6.61
N GLU A 167 -25.32 -2.44 6.40
CA GLU A 167 -24.74 -3.46 7.27
C GLU A 167 -23.58 -2.92 8.15
N ASN A 168 -23.36 -1.62 8.16
CA ASN A 168 -22.24 -0.98 8.86
C ASN A 168 -20.88 -1.63 8.55
N LEU A 169 -20.61 -1.84 7.24
CA LEU A 169 -19.35 -2.36 6.71
C LEU A 169 -18.56 -1.24 6.03
N LYS A 170 -17.24 -1.31 6.08
CA LYS A 170 -16.40 -0.53 5.17
C LYS A 170 -16.45 -1.16 3.78
N LEU A 171 -16.06 -0.41 2.76
CA LEU A 171 -16.10 -0.89 1.35
C LEU A 171 -14.70 -0.87 0.74
N ILE A 172 -14.34 -1.97 0.10
CA ILE A 172 -13.15 -2.07 -0.75
C ILE A 172 -13.56 -2.49 -2.18
N THR A 173 -13.10 -1.76 -3.18
CA THR A 173 -13.36 -2.09 -4.60
C THR A 173 -12.15 -1.86 -5.48
N GLU A 174 -12.11 -2.56 -6.63
CA GLU A 174 -10.97 -2.53 -7.55
C GLU A 174 -11.01 -1.29 -8.43
N VAL A 175 -9.88 -0.59 -8.51
CA VAL A 175 -9.56 0.44 -9.49
C VAL A 175 -8.67 -0.16 -10.57
N MET A 176 -8.99 0.09 -11.85
CA MET A 176 -8.28 -0.48 -12.98
C MET A 176 -7.57 0.55 -13.85
N ASP A 177 -8.04 1.80 -13.79
CA ASP A 177 -7.57 2.90 -14.63
C ASP A 177 -7.60 4.23 -13.86
N ILE A 178 -6.70 5.14 -14.20
CA ILE A 178 -6.60 6.46 -13.57
C ILE A 178 -7.92 7.22 -13.67
N SER A 179 -8.61 7.14 -14.81
CA SER A 179 -9.91 7.82 -15.02
C SER A 179 -11.01 7.38 -14.06
N GLN A 180 -10.82 6.26 -13.37
CA GLN A 180 -11.78 5.70 -12.41
C GLN A 180 -11.51 6.17 -10.97
N ILE A 181 -10.34 6.74 -10.66
CA ILE A 181 -9.96 7.09 -9.28
C ILE A 181 -11.00 8.01 -8.66
N ASP A 182 -11.33 9.12 -9.31
CA ASP A 182 -12.24 10.13 -8.76
C ASP A 182 -13.67 9.60 -8.53
N VAL A 183 -14.16 8.74 -9.40
CA VAL A 183 -15.50 8.17 -9.23
C VAL A 183 -15.51 7.10 -8.15
N ILE A 184 -14.48 6.26 -8.09
CA ILE A 184 -14.38 5.21 -7.06
C ILE A 184 -14.14 5.85 -5.67
N ASP A 185 -13.37 6.92 -5.59
CA ASP A 185 -13.09 7.62 -4.33
C ASP A 185 -14.37 8.08 -3.62
N LYS A 186 -15.40 8.47 -4.36
CA LYS A 186 -16.69 8.89 -3.78
C LYS A 186 -17.41 7.78 -3.00
N TYR A 187 -17.15 6.53 -3.34
CA TYR A 187 -17.92 5.38 -2.83
C TYR A 187 -17.11 4.43 -1.97
N THR A 188 -15.80 4.27 -2.19
CA THR A 188 -14.98 3.29 -1.47
C THR A 188 -14.34 3.85 -0.20
N ASP A 189 -13.94 2.97 0.71
CA ASP A 189 -13.08 3.33 1.86
C ASP A 189 -11.63 2.90 1.63
N ILE A 190 -11.41 1.91 0.73
CA ILE A 190 -10.10 1.37 0.38
C ILE A 190 -10.06 1.15 -1.13
N PHE A 191 -9.01 1.60 -1.80
CA PHE A 191 -8.74 1.21 -3.19
C PHE A 191 -8.09 -0.17 -3.24
N GLN A 192 -8.57 -1.05 -4.12
CA GLN A 192 -7.90 -2.32 -4.41
C GLN A 192 -7.23 -2.24 -5.77
N LEU A 193 -5.92 -2.44 -5.82
CA LEU A 193 -5.18 -2.63 -7.06
C LEU A 193 -5.13 -4.13 -7.38
N GLY A 194 -5.70 -4.52 -8.52
CA GLY A 194 -5.71 -5.92 -8.97
C GLY A 194 -4.32 -6.42 -9.37
N ALA A 195 -4.12 -7.74 -9.28
CA ALA A 195 -2.85 -8.38 -9.61
C ALA A 195 -2.34 -8.09 -11.05
N ARG A 196 -3.25 -7.84 -12.01
CA ARG A 196 -2.89 -7.46 -13.38
C ARG A 196 -2.31 -6.06 -13.49
N ASN A 197 -2.62 -5.19 -12.53
CA ASN A 197 -2.18 -3.80 -12.46
C ASN A 197 -1.02 -3.59 -11.47
N MET A 198 -0.44 -4.64 -10.89
CA MET A 198 0.68 -4.50 -9.95
C MET A 198 1.86 -3.75 -10.58
N GLN A 199 2.08 -3.89 -11.88
CA GLN A 199 3.13 -3.20 -12.64
C GLN A 199 2.61 -2.00 -13.44
N ASN A 200 1.39 -1.55 -13.21
CA ASN A 200 0.88 -0.31 -13.76
C ASN A 200 1.40 0.88 -12.94
N PHE A 201 2.66 1.22 -13.15
CA PHE A 201 3.38 2.23 -12.35
C PHE A 201 2.75 3.62 -12.44
N THR A 202 2.08 3.94 -13.56
CA THR A 202 1.34 5.20 -13.70
C THR A 202 0.14 5.22 -12.75
N LEU A 203 -0.64 4.15 -12.71
CA LEU A 203 -1.78 4.04 -11.78
C LEU A 203 -1.32 4.01 -10.31
N LEU A 204 -0.22 3.31 -10.01
CA LEU A 204 0.37 3.28 -8.67
C LEU A 204 0.80 4.66 -8.19
N ARG A 205 1.41 5.45 -9.07
CA ARG A 205 1.83 6.84 -8.77
C ARG A 205 0.64 7.72 -8.43
N GLU A 206 -0.44 7.65 -9.22
CA GLU A 206 -1.65 8.42 -8.95
C GLU A 206 -2.33 7.99 -7.63
N LEU A 207 -2.36 6.69 -7.33
CA LEU A 207 -2.85 6.18 -6.05
C LEU A 207 -1.96 6.60 -4.87
N GLY A 208 -0.70 6.91 -5.11
CA GLY A 208 0.20 7.52 -4.13
C GLY A 208 -0.26 8.90 -3.64
N HIS A 209 -1.03 9.62 -4.45
CA HIS A 209 -1.63 10.92 -4.07
C HIS A 209 -3.03 10.79 -3.45
N ALA A 210 -3.60 9.58 -3.45
CA ALA A 210 -4.90 9.34 -2.84
C ALA A 210 -4.81 9.43 -1.31
N ARG A 211 -5.90 9.87 -0.67
CA ARG A 211 -5.99 9.96 0.80
C ARG A 211 -6.48 8.67 1.46
N LYS A 212 -7.04 7.76 0.66
CA LYS A 212 -7.57 6.48 1.14
C LYS A 212 -6.53 5.39 1.01
N PRO A 213 -6.57 4.37 1.89
CA PRO A 213 -5.67 3.24 1.81
C PRO A 213 -5.71 2.52 0.46
N VAL A 214 -4.57 1.93 0.09
CA VAL A 214 -4.42 1.17 -1.15
C VAL A 214 -4.01 -0.27 -0.84
N LEU A 215 -4.86 -1.23 -1.18
CA LEU A 215 -4.53 -2.66 -1.12
C LEU A 215 -3.95 -3.11 -2.46
N ILE A 216 -2.72 -3.62 -2.45
CA ILE A 216 -1.98 -4.06 -3.65
C ILE A 216 -1.90 -5.57 -3.68
N LYS A 217 -2.57 -6.21 -4.66
CA LYS A 217 -2.47 -7.65 -4.89
C LYS A 217 -1.19 -7.99 -5.64
N ARG A 218 -0.48 -9.02 -5.15
CA ARG A 218 0.70 -9.56 -5.82
C ARG A 218 0.36 -10.05 -7.23
N GLY A 219 1.21 -9.77 -8.20
CA GLY A 219 1.14 -10.33 -9.55
C GLY A 219 1.34 -11.84 -9.53
N ILE A 220 0.68 -12.57 -10.45
CA ILE A 220 0.69 -14.04 -10.47
C ILE A 220 2.06 -14.68 -10.75
N SER A 221 3.01 -13.92 -11.27
CA SER A 221 4.39 -14.35 -11.55
C SER A 221 5.42 -13.38 -10.95
N ALA A 222 4.97 -12.49 -10.05
CA ALA A 222 5.82 -11.49 -9.46
C ALA A 222 6.64 -12.05 -8.29
N THR A 223 7.90 -11.63 -8.20
CA THR A 223 8.71 -11.84 -7.01
C THR A 223 8.18 -11.01 -5.83
N ILE A 224 8.61 -11.33 -4.63
CA ILE A 224 8.30 -10.52 -3.44
C ILE A 224 8.91 -9.12 -3.61
N GLU A 225 10.13 -9.03 -4.12
CA GLU A 225 10.81 -7.75 -4.35
C GLU A 225 10.04 -6.85 -5.33
N GLU A 226 9.60 -7.37 -6.48
CA GLU A 226 8.78 -6.61 -7.44
C GLU A 226 7.47 -6.11 -6.81
N TRP A 227 6.86 -6.90 -5.94
CA TRP A 227 5.65 -6.52 -5.23
C TRP A 227 5.92 -5.41 -4.21
N LEU A 228 7.03 -5.47 -3.47
CA LEU A 228 7.46 -4.41 -2.56
C LEU A 228 7.84 -3.12 -3.30
N LEU A 229 8.54 -3.22 -4.43
CA LEU A 229 8.83 -2.07 -5.30
C LEU A 229 7.55 -1.43 -5.86
N SER A 230 6.51 -2.20 -6.11
CA SER A 230 5.21 -1.64 -6.48
C SER A 230 4.59 -0.83 -5.34
N SER A 231 4.77 -1.25 -4.08
CA SER A 231 4.32 -0.48 -2.93
C SER A 231 5.10 0.82 -2.73
N GLU A 232 6.40 0.85 -3.09
CA GLU A 232 7.22 2.06 -3.04
C GLU A 232 6.63 3.19 -3.90
N TYR A 233 6.05 2.89 -5.06
CA TYR A 233 5.41 3.92 -5.89
C TYR A 233 4.27 4.64 -5.17
N VAL A 234 3.49 3.91 -4.38
CA VAL A 234 2.38 4.49 -3.59
C VAL A 234 2.93 5.26 -2.40
N LEU A 235 3.90 4.66 -1.67
CA LEU A 235 4.54 5.27 -0.51
C LEU A 235 5.28 6.56 -0.88
N SER A 236 6.02 6.58 -1.98
CA SER A 236 6.77 7.75 -2.46
C SER A 236 5.85 8.90 -2.90
N GLY A 237 4.61 8.62 -3.25
CA GLY A 237 3.57 9.62 -3.52
C GLY A 237 3.00 10.27 -2.26
N GLY A 238 3.37 9.77 -1.07
CA GLY A 238 2.91 10.27 0.23
C GLY A 238 1.79 9.48 0.88
N ASN A 239 1.21 8.49 0.20
CA ASN A 239 0.20 7.61 0.79
C ASN A 239 0.88 6.47 1.55
N THR A 240 0.90 6.57 2.88
CA THR A 240 1.54 5.59 3.77
C THR A 240 0.63 4.42 4.15
N ASP A 241 -0.66 4.48 3.81
CA ASP A 241 -1.66 3.47 4.13
C ASP A 241 -1.74 2.39 3.05
N VAL A 242 -0.67 1.59 2.96
CA VAL A 242 -0.54 0.50 1.99
C VAL A 242 -0.78 -0.85 2.67
N ILE A 243 -1.59 -1.69 2.02
CA ILE A 243 -1.91 -3.06 2.43
C ILE A 243 -1.45 -4.00 1.32
N LEU A 244 -0.69 -5.02 1.68
CA LEU A 244 -0.27 -6.05 0.74
C LEU A 244 -1.22 -7.25 0.80
N CYS A 245 -1.52 -7.84 -0.36
CA CYS A 245 -2.40 -9.01 -0.45
C CYS A 245 -1.77 -10.10 -1.30
N GLU A 246 -1.34 -11.18 -0.66
CA GLU A 246 -0.99 -12.42 -1.35
C GLU A 246 -2.27 -13.04 -1.94
N ARG A 247 -2.20 -13.59 -3.16
CA ARG A 247 -3.37 -14.10 -3.89
C ARG A 247 -3.10 -15.40 -4.67
N GLY A 248 -1.98 -16.01 -4.40
CA GLY A 248 -1.47 -17.17 -5.13
C GLY A 248 -0.69 -16.80 -6.38
N ILE A 249 0.28 -17.64 -6.66
CA ILE A 249 1.20 -17.52 -7.80
C ILE A 249 0.92 -18.62 -8.82
N ARG A 250 1.29 -18.38 -10.07
CA ARG A 250 1.32 -19.41 -11.11
C ARG A 250 2.57 -20.25 -10.94
N THR A 251 2.39 -21.56 -10.88
CA THR A 251 3.48 -22.55 -10.83
C THR A 251 3.33 -23.52 -12.00
N PHE A 252 4.13 -24.59 -11.99
CA PHE A 252 3.99 -25.72 -12.91
C PHE A 252 2.69 -26.54 -12.69
N GLU A 253 2.07 -26.41 -11.49
CA GLU A 253 0.86 -27.16 -11.16
C GLU A 253 -0.35 -26.58 -11.90
N THR A 254 -1.10 -27.46 -12.56
CA THR A 254 -2.28 -27.10 -13.36
C THR A 254 -3.61 -27.59 -12.78
N ALA A 255 -3.57 -28.48 -11.77
CA ALA A 255 -4.77 -28.96 -11.09
C ALA A 255 -5.45 -27.88 -10.25
N THR A 256 -4.69 -26.85 -9.84
CA THR A 256 -5.20 -25.67 -9.16
C THR A 256 -4.92 -24.42 -9.99
N ARG A 257 -5.82 -23.43 -9.91
CA ARG A 257 -5.67 -22.17 -10.63
C ARG A 257 -4.40 -21.41 -10.25
N ASN A 258 -4.09 -21.38 -8.95
CA ASN A 258 -2.91 -20.75 -8.39
C ASN A 258 -2.47 -21.50 -7.12
N THR A 259 -1.18 -21.46 -6.83
CA THR A 259 -0.61 -21.98 -5.59
C THR A 259 -0.47 -20.84 -4.58
N PHE A 260 -1.02 -21.01 -3.38
CA PHE A 260 -0.90 -20.03 -2.31
C PHE A 260 0.53 -20.03 -1.76
N ASP A 261 1.22 -18.88 -1.87
CA ASP A 261 2.58 -18.70 -1.35
C ASP A 261 2.53 -18.19 0.10
N VAL A 262 2.27 -19.09 1.04
CA VAL A 262 2.23 -18.76 2.46
C VAL A 262 3.58 -18.24 2.98
N ALA A 263 4.69 -18.64 2.36
CA ALA A 263 6.02 -18.17 2.74
C ALA A 263 6.21 -16.69 2.48
N ALA A 264 5.56 -16.13 1.44
CA ALA A 264 5.60 -14.70 1.15
C ALA A 264 5.04 -13.85 2.29
N VAL A 265 4.00 -14.33 2.99
CA VAL A 265 3.43 -13.65 4.16
C VAL A 265 4.46 -13.59 5.30
N ALA A 266 5.11 -14.71 5.62
CA ALA A 266 6.12 -14.77 6.67
C ALA A 266 7.34 -13.87 6.36
N VAL A 267 7.81 -13.89 5.10
CA VAL A 267 8.90 -13.00 4.64
C VAL A 267 8.49 -11.54 4.74
N GLY A 268 7.28 -11.20 4.31
CA GLY A 268 6.73 -9.85 4.39
C GLY A 268 6.69 -9.37 5.83
N LEU A 269 6.01 -10.07 6.73
CA LEU A 269 5.90 -9.71 8.14
C LEU A 269 7.26 -9.48 8.83
N LYS A 270 8.33 -10.16 8.38
CA LYS A 270 9.68 -9.99 8.93
C LYS A 270 10.44 -8.79 8.36
N LYS A 271 10.28 -8.49 7.07
CA LYS A 271 11.14 -7.54 6.36
C LYS A 271 10.52 -6.18 6.10
N ILE A 272 9.20 -6.06 6.13
CA ILE A 272 8.50 -4.87 5.67
C ILE A 272 7.66 -4.19 6.75
N SER A 273 7.46 -2.91 6.58
CA SER A 273 6.70 -2.05 7.48
C SER A 273 5.23 -1.87 7.09
N VAL A 274 4.84 -2.25 5.88
CA VAL A 274 3.44 -2.13 5.40
C VAL A 274 2.55 -3.25 5.94
N SER A 275 1.24 -3.02 6.00
CA SER A 275 0.26 -4.01 6.47
C SER A 275 0.09 -5.20 5.51
N PHE A 276 -0.30 -6.35 6.05
CA PHE A 276 -0.59 -7.57 5.31
C PHE A 276 -2.03 -8.00 5.51
#